data_2866d809f8bbcd8ea88d81daa0a5e6b4
#
_entry.id   2866d809f8bbcd8ea88d81daa0a5e6b4
#
_cell.length_a   1.000
_cell.length_b   1.000
_cell.length_c   1.000
_cell.angle_alpha   90.00
_cell.angle_beta   90.00
_cell.angle_gamma   90.00
#
_symmetry.space_group_name_H-M   'P 1'
#
loop_
_entity.id
_entity.type
_entity.pdbx_description
1 polymer ?
#
loop_
_entity_poly.entity_id
_entity_poly.type
_entity_poly.pdbx_seq_one_letter_code
_entity_poly.pdbx_strand_id
1 'polypeptide(L)'
;NAFDEAGVTESKRCHFYPAKRVWQKQAEPEETAVFEGAVDNFANGIGKFEYPVLLVDKSKDESGKEGVLLTPENLYYSAWMTSYYIPVMDIESIQAVTGLLNRGIYVYQKNGSKTKLPLAVEHEEMEKFAKVLEDFVRYLQEKPFSRKESYLAKEKHDTICCYRCGYIYKGVGVCPR
;
A
#
# COMPACT_ATOMS: atom_id res chain seq x y z
N ASN A 1 14.24 -0.75 -5.82
CA ASN A 1 12.88 -1.33 -5.64
C ASN A 1 12.18 -1.47 -7.00
N ALA A 2 10.99 -2.06 -7.05
CA ALA A 2 10.29 -2.29 -8.34
C ALA A 2 10.03 -0.99 -9.13
N PHE A 3 9.85 0.13 -8.45
CA PHE A 3 9.69 1.43 -9.10
C PHE A 3 11.01 1.93 -9.69
N ASP A 4 12.12 1.81 -8.97
CA ASP A 4 13.45 2.18 -9.46
C ASP A 4 13.83 1.34 -10.68
N GLU A 5 13.57 0.03 -10.64
CA GLU A 5 13.81 -0.89 -11.75
C GLU A 5 12.96 -0.54 -12.98
N ALA A 6 11.75 -0.03 -12.79
CA ALA A 6 10.89 0.48 -13.85
C ALA A 6 11.28 1.89 -14.33
N GLY A 7 12.24 2.55 -13.67
CA GLY A 7 12.65 3.92 -13.96
C GLY A 7 11.57 4.94 -13.58
N VAL A 8 10.90 4.70 -12.45
CA VAL A 8 10.00 5.67 -11.81
C VAL A 8 10.78 6.34 -10.68
N THR A 9 10.89 7.64 -10.70
CA THR A 9 11.64 8.42 -9.71
C THR A 9 10.72 9.01 -8.65
N GLU A 10 11.24 9.12 -7.44
CA GLU A 10 10.55 9.84 -6.39
C GLU A 10 10.52 11.34 -6.69
N SER A 11 9.42 11.97 -6.38
CA SER A 11 9.26 13.42 -6.50
C SER A 11 8.94 14.03 -5.13
N LYS A 12 8.98 15.35 -5.02
CA LYS A 12 8.63 16.08 -3.78
C LYS A 12 7.24 15.80 -3.23
N ARG A 13 6.40 15.06 -3.95
CA ARG A 13 5.02 14.73 -3.59
C ARG A 13 4.64 13.29 -3.91
N CYS A 14 5.62 12.42 -4.08
CA CYS A 14 5.36 11.02 -4.37
C CYS A 14 6.58 10.20 -3.94
N HIS A 15 6.53 9.65 -2.73
CA HIS A 15 7.57 8.83 -2.14
C HIS A 15 7.10 7.38 -2.02
N PHE A 16 8.00 6.43 -2.27
CA PHE A 16 7.68 5.00 -2.32
C PHE A 16 8.33 4.26 -1.17
N TYR A 17 7.50 3.73 -0.28
CA TYR A 17 7.94 2.97 0.88
C TYR A 17 7.55 1.49 0.72
N PRO A 18 8.48 0.60 0.28
CA PRO A 18 8.23 -0.83 0.29
C PRO A 18 8.23 -1.35 1.72
N ALA A 19 7.16 -2.00 2.13
CA ALA A 19 7.00 -2.46 3.51
C ALA A 19 7.97 -3.58 3.93
N LYS A 20 8.70 -4.18 2.97
CA LYS A 20 9.70 -5.21 3.26
C LYS A 20 10.72 -4.79 4.30
N ARG A 21 11.20 -3.53 4.25
CA ARG A 21 12.16 -3.00 5.22
C ARG A 21 11.59 -2.94 6.64
N VAL A 22 10.32 -2.50 6.76
CA VAL A 22 9.63 -2.43 8.06
C VAL A 22 9.52 -3.82 8.66
N TRP A 23 9.17 -4.83 7.86
CA TRP A 23 9.04 -6.21 8.37
C TRP A 23 10.37 -6.86 8.72
N GLN A 24 11.42 -6.52 7.99
CA GLN A 24 12.75 -7.05 8.26
C GLN A 24 13.48 -6.31 9.39
N LYS A 25 12.84 -5.35 10.05
CA LYS A 25 13.44 -4.43 11.04
C LYS A 25 14.68 -3.69 10.49
N GLN A 26 14.66 -3.40 9.22
CA GLN A 26 15.69 -2.64 8.51
C GLN A 26 15.20 -1.23 8.15
N ALA A 27 13.93 -0.91 8.50
CA ALA A 27 13.41 0.43 8.33
C ALA A 27 13.95 1.36 9.41
N GLU A 28 14.31 2.54 9.00
CA GLU A 28 14.62 3.62 9.93
C GLU A 28 13.34 4.05 10.67
N PRO A 29 13.46 4.68 11.86
CA PRO A 29 12.30 5.15 12.62
C PRO A 29 11.37 6.05 11.81
N GLU A 30 11.92 6.87 10.93
CA GLU A 30 11.18 7.76 10.04
C GLU A 30 10.32 6.98 9.05
N GLU A 31 10.86 5.92 8.42
CA GLU A 31 10.09 5.05 7.50
C GLU A 31 8.92 4.37 8.25
N THR A 32 9.15 3.93 9.47
CA THR A 32 8.10 3.32 10.30
C THR A 32 7.01 4.33 10.63
N ALA A 33 7.38 5.56 11.00
CA ALA A 33 6.44 6.63 11.31
C ALA A 33 5.55 7.00 10.12
N VAL A 34 6.06 6.93 8.88
CA VAL A 34 5.27 7.18 7.67
C VAL A 34 4.16 6.13 7.50
N PHE A 35 4.45 4.85 7.74
CA PHE A 35 3.42 3.80 7.73
C PHE A 35 2.39 3.97 8.85
N GLU A 36 2.83 4.34 10.06
CA GLU A 36 1.92 4.66 11.17
C GLU A 36 1.01 5.83 10.80
N GLY A 37 1.56 6.87 10.18
CA GLY A 37 0.80 7.99 9.66
C GLY A 37 -0.29 7.57 8.67
N ALA A 38 0.01 6.65 7.73
CA ALA A 38 -0.96 6.14 6.78
C ALA A 38 -2.09 5.35 7.47
N VAL A 39 -1.73 4.47 8.40
CA VAL A 39 -2.71 3.67 9.16
C VAL A 39 -3.62 4.55 10.00
N ASP A 40 -3.08 5.55 10.70
CA ASP A 40 -3.84 6.40 11.59
C ASP A 40 -4.75 7.40 10.83
N ASN A 41 -4.39 7.78 9.59
CA ASN A 41 -5.12 8.79 8.85
C ASN A 41 -6.09 8.25 7.79
N PHE A 42 -5.65 7.30 6.93
CA PHE A 42 -6.54 6.86 5.85
C PHE A 42 -6.67 5.34 5.69
N ALA A 43 -5.83 4.56 6.36
CA ALA A 43 -5.97 3.11 6.40
C ALA A 43 -6.41 2.61 7.79
N ASN A 44 -7.19 3.40 8.52
CA ASN A 44 -7.68 3.10 9.86
C ASN A 44 -8.61 1.87 9.92
N GLY A 45 -9.11 1.42 8.76
CA GLY A 45 -9.88 0.18 8.61
C GLY A 45 -9.01 -1.06 8.38
N ILE A 46 -7.67 -0.95 8.41
CA ILE A 46 -6.78 -2.08 8.18
C ILE A 46 -7.05 -3.21 9.18
N GLY A 47 -7.25 -4.41 8.66
CA GLY A 47 -7.60 -5.57 9.46
C GLY A 47 -6.46 -6.02 10.38
N LYS A 48 -6.80 -6.65 11.50
CA LYS A 48 -5.82 -7.14 12.49
C LYS A 48 -4.72 -8.04 11.89
N PHE A 49 -5.02 -8.73 10.79
CA PHE A 49 -4.10 -9.66 10.13
C PHE A 49 -3.62 -9.16 8.76
N GLU A 50 -4.10 -8.01 8.37
CA GLU A 50 -3.71 -7.33 7.16
C GLU A 50 -2.38 -6.58 7.40
N TYR A 51 -1.53 -6.54 6.41
CA TYR A 51 -0.21 -5.92 6.54
C TYR A 51 0.10 -5.03 5.32
N PRO A 52 0.82 -3.94 5.49
CA PRO A 52 1.25 -3.12 4.38
C PRO A 52 2.15 -3.91 3.41
N VAL A 53 1.95 -3.70 2.12
CA VAL A 53 2.84 -4.18 1.04
C VAL A 53 3.64 -3.03 0.47
N LEU A 54 2.94 -1.93 0.19
CA LEU A 54 3.50 -0.74 -0.40
C LEU A 54 2.75 0.49 0.11
N LEU A 55 3.47 1.52 0.49
CA LEU A 55 2.93 2.87 0.71
C LEU A 55 3.48 3.82 -0.34
N VAL A 56 2.60 4.56 -0.98
CA VAL A 56 2.93 5.72 -1.79
C VAL A 56 2.45 6.96 -1.04
N ASP A 57 3.38 7.66 -0.42
CA ASP A 57 3.09 8.87 0.33
C ASP A 57 3.07 10.10 -0.57
N LYS A 58 2.05 10.93 -0.42
CA LYS A 58 1.86 12.19 -1.13
C LYS A 58 1.97 13.40 -0.19
N SER A 59 2.08 13.16 1.10
CA SER A 59 2.17 14.25 2.08
C SER A 59 3.44 15.07 1.87
N LYS A 60 3.34 16.39 2.05
CA LYS A 60 4.47 17.31 1.85
C LYS A 60 5.57 17.17 2.90
N ASP A 61 5.18 16.67 4.06
CA ASP A 61 6.03 16.47 5.24
C ASP A 61 6.45 15.01 5.41
N GLU A 62 6.24 14.18 4.38
CA GLU A 62 6.56 12.75 4.38
C GLU A 62 5.98 12.01 5.61
N SER A 63 4.80 12.44 6.05
CA SER A 63 4.16 11.93 7.26
C SER A 63 3.24 10.73 7.03
N GLY A 64 3.04 10.29 5.80
CA GLY A 64 2.12 9.22 5.43
C GLY A 64 0.63 9.58 5.53
N LYS A 65 0.27 10.84 5.81
CA LYS A 65 -1.13 11.24 6.04
C LYS A 65 -1.99 11.26 4.78
N GLU A 66 -1.37 11.37 3.61
CA GLU A 66 -2.05 11.38 2.32
C GLU A 66 -1.36 10.43 1.36
N GLY A 67 -2.12 9.65 0.61
CA GLY A 67 -1.54 8.78 -0.41
C GLY A 67 -2.33 7.51 -0.65
N VAL A 68 -1.61 6.44 -0.95
CA VAL A 68 -2.15 5.12 -1.25
C VAL A 68 -1.37 4.07 -0.46
N LEU A 69 -2.07 3.21 0.26
CA LEU A 69 -1.51 2.06 0.96
C LEU A 69 -2.08 0.77 0.37
N LEU A 70 -1.22 -0.07 -0.19
CA LEU A 70 -1.58 -1.40 -0.67
C LEU A 70 -1.33 -2.44 0.42
N THR A 71 -2.31 -3.28 0.64
CA THR A 71 -2.25 -4.47 1.49
C THR A 71 -2.66 -5.70 0.68
N PRO A 72 -2.54 -6.93 1.19
CA PRO A 72 -3.03 -8.10 0.47
C PRO A 72 -4.54 -8.13 0.25
N GLU A 73 -5.32 -7.45 1.08
CA GLU A 73 -6.79 -7.43 1.01
C GLU A 73 -7.32 -6.19 0.30
N ASN A 74 -6.70 -5.03 0.52
CA ASN A 74 -7.26 -3.75 0.09
C ASN A 74 -6.22 -2.75 -0.44
N LEU A 75 -6.67 -1.89 -1.34
CA LEU A 75 -6.01 -0.66 -1.73
C LEU A 75 -6.70 0.51 -1.00
N TYR A 76 -6.06 1.02 0.04
CA TYR A 76 -6.53 2.20 0.78
C TYR A 76 -6.02 3.48 0.13
N TYR A 77 -6.80 4.53 0.17
CA TYR A 77 -6.38 5.85 -0.31
C TYR A 77 -7.13 6.98 0.40
N SER A 78 -6.48 8.14 0.48
CA SER A 78 -7.08 9.36 0.99
C SER A 78 -7.57 10.23 -0.16
N ALA A 79 -8.79 10.74 -0.07
CA ALA A 79 -9.29 11.77 -0.97
C ALA A 79 -10.13 12.78 -0.19
N TRP A 80 -9.80 14.09 -0.30
CA TRP A 80 -10.53 15.16 0.37
C TRP A 80 -10.69 14.95 1.88
N MET A 81 -9.62 14.54 2.56
CA MET A 81 -9.58 14.20 4.00
C MET A 81 -10.51 13.04 4.40
N THR A 82 -10.94 12.26 3.44
CA THR A 82 -11.77 11.07 3.66
C THR A 82 -10.99 9.83 3.26
N SER A 83 -11.14 8.77 4.04
CA SER A 83 -10.52 7.47 3.82
C SER A 83 -11.42 6.60 2.96
N TYR A 84 -10.85 5.95 1.96
CA TYR A 84 -11.53 5.00 1.09
C TYR A 84 -10.68 3.75 0.92
N TYR A 85 -11.32 2.67 0.51
CA TYR A 85 -10.61 1.45 0.11
C TYR A 85 -11.29 0.76 -1.07
N ILE A 86 -10.52 -0.01 -1.81
CA ILE A 86 -10.98 -0.89 -2.88
C ILE A 86 -10.42 -2.27 -2.57
N PRO A 87 -11.28 -3.31 -2.44
CA PRO A 87 -10.79 -4.67 -2.29
C PRO A 87 -9.90 -5.07 -3.46
N VAL A 88 -8.73 -5.62 -3.19
CA VAL A 88 -7.77 -6.05 -4.23
C VAL A 88 -8.44 -7.00 -5.22
N MET A 89 -9.29 -7.89 -4.76
CA MET A 89 -10.01 -8.86 -5.61
C MET A 89 -11.04 -8.21 -6.54
N ASP A 90 -11.48 -6.98 -6.27
CA ASP A 90 -12.44 -6.24 -7.09
C ASP A 90 -11.74 -5.37 -8.15
N ILE A 91 -10.43 -5.24 -8.10
CA ILE A 91 -9.66 -4.48 -9.09
C ILE A 91 -9.57 -5.30 -10.39
N GLU A 92 -9.97 -4.68 -11.50
CA GLU A 92 -9.86 -5.23 -12.85
C GLU A 92 -8.54 -4.82 -13.50
N SER A 93 -8.22 -3.51 -13.44
CA SER A 93 -6.96 -2.97 -13.96
C SER A 93 -6.59 -1.64 -13.30
N ILE A 94 -5.30 -1.27 -13.42
CA ILE A 94 -4.79 0.05 -13.04
C ILE A 94 -4.14 0.68 -14.26
N GLN A 95 -4.60 1.88 -14.63
CA GLN A 95 -4.17 2.52 -15.87
C GLN A 95 -3.84 3.99 -15.66
N ALA A 96 -2.84 4.46 -16.38
CA ALA A 96 -2.55 5.88 -16.51
C ALA A 96 -3.45 6.51 -17.57
N VAL A 97 -3.99 7.68 -17.27
CA VAL A 97 -4.65 8.55 -18.23
C VAL A 97 -3.78 9.79 -18.40
N THR A 98 -3.19 9.96 -19.58
CA THR A 98 -2.17 10.99 -19.87
C THR A 98 -2.73 12.21 -20.62
N GLY A 99 -4.02 12.19 -20.97
CA GLY A 99 -4.70 13.29 -21.66
C GLY A 99 -4.74 14.59 -20.83
N LEU A 100 -4.94 15.74 -21.52
CA LEU A 100 -4.98 17.08 -20.89
C LEU A 100 -6.07 17.22 -19.83
N LEU A 101 -7.23 16.64 -20.09
CA LEU A 101 -8.35 16.59 -19.16
C LEU A 101 -8.33 15.23 -18.45
N ASN A 102 -8.45 15.20 -17.14
CA ASN A 102 -8.53 13.98 -16.33
C ASN A 102 -7.23 13.17 -16.20
N ARG A 103 -6.06 13.80 -16.35
CA ARG A 103 -4.78 13.15 -16.11
C ARG A 103 -4.73 12.51 -14.71
N GLY A 104 -4.17 11.30 -14.61
CA GLY A 104 -3.97 10.61 -13.34
C GLY A 104 -3.88 9.09 -13.48
N ILE A 105 -3.67 8.44 -12.34
CA ILE A 105 -3.72 6.98 -12.23
C ILE A 105 -5.13 6.58 -11.81
N TYR A 106 -5.70 5.64 -12.53
CA TYR A 106 -7.08 5.19 -12.30
C TYR A 106 -7.15 3.69 -12.02
N VAL A 107 -7.94 3.35 -11.03
CA VAL A 107 -8.32 1.96 -10.74
C VAL A 107 -9.68 1.70 -11.40
N TYR A 108 -9.74 0.71 -12.24
CA TYR A 108 -10.97 0.17 -12.81
C TYR A 108 -11.37 -1.06 -12.01
N GLN A 109 -12.63 -1.14 -11.63
CA GLN A 109 -13.16 -2.24 -10.82
C GLN A 109 -14.06 -3.14 -11.66
N LYS A 110 -14.15 -4.41 -11.31
CA LYS A 110 -14.98 -5.42 -11.99
C LYS A 110 -16.47 -5.06 -12.08
N ASN A 111 -16.95 -4.20 -11.19
CA ASN A 111 -18.33 -3.69 -11.20
C ASN A 111 -18.53 -2.51 -12.16
N GLY A 112 -17.50 -2.12 -12.93
CA GLY A 112 -17.52 -0.98 -13.86
C GLY A 112 -17.19 0.37 -13.22
N SER A 113 -16.95 0.43 -11.92
CA SER A 113 -16.55 1.67 -11.24
C SER A 113 -15.14 2.09 -11.65
N LYS A 114 -14.92 3.40 -11.70
CA LYS A 114 -13.61 4.00 -12.00
C LYS A 114 -13.25 5.01 -10.93
N THR A 115 -12.07 4.81 -10.31
CA THR A 115 -11.58 5.67 -9.23
C THR A 115 -10.24 6.27 -9.60
N LYS A 116 -10.10 7.58 -9.49
CA LYS A 116 -8.81 8.27 -9.62
C LYS A 116 -8.06 8.21 -8.30
N LEU A 117 -6.84 7.69 -8.32
CA LEU A 117 -5.97 7.71 -7.14
C LEU A 117 -5.40 9.12 -6.91
N PRO A 118 -5.27 9.54 -5.65
CA PRO A 118 -4.77 10.87 -5.28
C PRO A 118 -3.23 10.92 -5.34
N LEU A 119 -2.65 10.58 -6.47
CA LEU A 119 -1.20 10.50 -6.65
C LEU A 119 -0.68 11.63 -7.54
N ALA A 120 0.51 12.10 -7.24
CA ALA A 120 1.20 13.19 -7.95
C ALA A 120 2.44 12.64 -8.69
N VAL A 121 2.22 11.65 -9.56
CA VAL A 121 3.27 11.06 -10.40
C VAL A 121 3.56 11.96 -11.59
N GLU A 122 4.83 12.10 -11.96
CA GLU A 122 5.25 12.86 -13.13
C GLU A 122 4.66 12.27 -14.43
N HIS A 123 4.32 13.15 -15.38
CA HIS A 123 3.58 12.75 -16.57
C HIS A 123 4.24 11.62 -17.37
N GLU A 124 5.55 11.72 -17.53
CA GLU A 124 6.34 10.77 -18.32
C GLU A 124 6.48 9.40 -17.66
N GLU A 125 6.23 9.33 -16.36
CA GLU A 125 6.38 8.10 -15.56
C GLU A 125 5.05 7.44 -15.19
N MET A 126 3.92 8.10 -15.48
CA MET A 126 2.59 7.62 -15.06
C MET A 126 2.25 6.22 -15.56
N GLU A 127 2.60 5.91 -16.81
CA GLU A 127 2.33 4.58 -17.40
C GLU A 127 3.17 3.49 -16.71
N LYS A 128 4.46 3.78 -16.48
CA LYS A 128 5.36 2.88 -15.76
C LYS A 128 4.88 2.65 -14.34
N PHE A 129 4.51 3.72 -13.64
CA PHE A 129 3.97 3.67 -12.30
C PHE A 129 2.69 2.81 -12.24
N ALA A 130 1.71 3.08 -13.11
CA ALA A 130 0.48 2.32 -13.17
C ALA A 130 0.74 0.84 -13.41
N LYS A 131 1.67 0.50 -14.28
CA LYS A 131 2.09 -0.86 -14.58
C LYS A 131 2.67 -1.56 -13.36
N VAL A 132 3.59 -0.92 -12.63
CA VAL A 132 4.18 -1.49 -11.41
C VAL A 132 3.10 -1.74 -10.36
N LEU A 133 2.21 -0.79 -10.13
CA LEU A 133 1.13 -0.94 -9.16
C LEU A 133 0.15 -2.05 -9.57
N GLU A 134 -0.17 -2.15 -10.87
CA GLU A 134 -0.99 -3.24 -11.42
C GLU A 134 -0.34 -4.60 -11.22
N ASP A 135 0.97 -4.73 -11.45
CA ASP A 135 1.69 -5.98 -11.27
C ASP A 135 1.68 -6.44 -9.80
N PHE A 136 1.81 -5.51 -8.85
CA PHE A 136 1.61 -5.81 -7.42
C PHE A 136 0.20 -6.34 -7.14
N VAL A 137 -0.83 -5.67 -7.65
CA VAL A 137 -2.22 -6.08 -7.47
C VAL A 137 -2.46 -7.47 -8.09
N ARG A 138 -2.00 -7.73 -9.30
CA ARG A 138 -2.11 -9.05 -9.95
C ARG A 138 -1.42 -10.14 -9.15
N TYR A 139 -0.21 -9.89 -8.65
CA TYR A 139 0.49 -10.83 -7.79
C TYR A 139 -0.32 -11.19 -6.54
N LEU A 140 -0.95 -10.18 -5.91
CA LEU A 140 -1.79 -10.40 -4.72
C LEU A 140 -3.08 -11.14 -5.06
N GLN A 141 -3.66 -10.92 -6.25
CA GLN A 141 -4.84 -11.66 -6.73
C GLN A 141 -4.53 -13.13 -7.04
N GLU A 142 -3.37 -13.42 -7.59
CA GLU A 142 -2.92 -14.80 -7.86
C GLU A 142 -2.60 -15.57 -6.57
N LYS A 143 -2.16 -14.85 -5.54
CA LYS A 143 -1.84 -15.39 -4.22
C LYS A 143 -2.68 -14.70 -3.15
N PRO A 144 -4.02 -14.90 -3.16
CA PRO A 144 -4.89 -14.21 -2.24
C PRO A 144 -4.51 -14.51 -0.80
N PHE A 145 -4.51 -13.47 0.02
CA PHE A 145 -4.23 -13.57 1.43
C PHE A 145 -5.25 -14.50 2.10
N SER A 146 -4.77 -15.61 2.62
CA SER A 146 -5.60 -16.54 3.38
C SER A 146 -5.36 -16.34 4.87
N ARG A 147 -6.36 -15.79 5.57
CA ARG A 147 -6.33 -15.69 7.04
C ARG A 147 -6.06 -17.05 7.69
N LYS A 148 -6.59 -18.13 7.11
CA LYS A 148 -6.40 -19.49 7.59
C LYS A 148 -4.94 -19.94 7.41
N GLU A 149 -4.33 -19.66 6.27
CA GLU A 149 -2.92 -19.97 6.01
C GLU A 149 -1.99 -19.13 6.87
N SER A 150 -2.32 -17.86 7.13
CA SER A 150 -1.57 -17.03 8.05
C SER A 150 -1.64 -17.53 9.49
N TYR A 151 -2.76 -18.11 9.91
CA TYR A 151 -2.88 -18.81 11.20
C TYR A 151 -2.02 -20.06 11.24
N LEU A 152 -2.05 -20.89 10.21
CA LEU A 152 -1.24 -22.10 10.10
C LEU A 152 0.26 -21.80 9.99
N ALA A 153 0.63 -20.73 9.30
CA ALA A 153 2.00 -20.24 9.27
C ALA A 153 2.47 -19.72 10.64
N LYS A 154 1.56 -19.14 11.43
CA LYS A 154 1.84 -18.73 12.82
C LYS A 154 2.14 -19.90 13.73
N GLU A 155 1.41 -21.00 13.62
CA GLU A 155 1.67 -22.22 14.41
C GLU A 155 3.04 -22.81 14.12
N LYS A 156 3.56 -22.65 12.88
CA LYS A 156 4.89 -23.13 12.49
C LYS A 156 6.06 -22.26 12.94
N HIS A 157 5.86 -20.96 13.10
CA HIS A 157 6.96 -20.01 13.31
C HIS A 157 6.93 -19.28 14.67
N ASP A 158 5.89 -19.45 15.48
CA ASP A 158 5.73 -18.83 16.81
C ASP A 158 5.98 -17.32 16.88
N THR A 159 6.10 -16.65 15.73
CA THR A 159 6.45 -15.23 15.65
C THR A 159 5.44 -14.44 14.82
N ILE A 160 5.01 -13.32 15.36
CA ILE A 160 4.09 -12.37 14.74
C ILE A 160 4.82 -11.05 14.55
N CYS A 161 4.76 -10.51 13.34
CA CYS A 161 5.19 -9.13 13.09
C CYS A 161 3.99 -8.20 13.29
N CYS A 162 4.11 -7.24 14.19
CA CYS A 162 3.11 -6.20 14.35
C CYS A 162 3.15 -5.27 13.13
N TYR A 163 2.04 -5.15 12.40
CA TYR A 163 1.93 -4.24 11.27
C TYR A 163 2.09 -2.77 11.66
N ARG A 164 1.76 -2.44 12.93
CA ARG A 164 1.75 -1.09 13.45
C ARG A 164 3.15 -0.57 13.83
N CYS A 165 4.03 -1.40 14.33
CA CYS A 165 5.35 -0.99 14.81
C CYS A 165 6.50 -1.89 14.34
N GLY A 166 6.25 -2.82 13.43
CA GLY A 166 7.25 -3.78 12.94
C GLY A 166 7.80 -4.73 14.00
N TYR A 167 7.33 -4.66 15.25
CA TYR A 167 7.82 -5.50 16.33
C TYR A 167 7.46 -6.96 16.10
N ILE A 168 8.46 -7.83 16.13
CA ILE A 168 8.27 -9.28 16.02
C ILE A 168 8.22 -9.87 17.43
N TYR A 169 7.12 -10.53 17.76
CA TYR A 169 6.91 -11.14 19.07
C TYR A 169 6.40 -12.58 18.95
N LYS A 170 6.62 -13.37 20.00
CA LYS A 170 6.10 -14.73 20.11
C LYS A 170 4.73 -14.72 20.77
N GLY A 171 3.83 -15.53 20.24
CA GLY A 171 2.51 -15.76 20.83
C GLY A 171 1.34 -15.17 20.06
N VAL A 172 0.12 -15.44 20.55
CA VAL A 172 -1.14 -14.98 19.99
C VAL A 172 -1.62 -13.77 20.80
N GLY A 173 -1.85 -12.64 20.18
CA GLY A 173 -2.42 -11.51 20.91
C GLY A 173 -2.04 -10.14 20.39
N VAL A 174 -2.34 -9.13 21.21
CA VAL A 174 -2.03 -7.73 20.93
C VAL A 174 -0.53 -7.51 21.06
N CYS A 175 0.04 -6.69 20.16
CA CYS A 175 1.44 -6.28 20.24
C CYS A 175 1.76 -5.73 21.64
N PRO A 176 2.85 -6.16 22.29
CA PRO A 176 3.21 -5.72 23.64
C PRO A 176 3.79 -4.29 23.70
N ARG A 177 3.85 -3.58 22.56
CA ARG A 177 4.27 -2.18 22.46
C ARG A 177 3.11 -1.29 22.03
#